data_5c7c181374117d0dab216a5c73bf757d
#
_entry.id   5c7c181374117d0dab216a5c73bf757d
#
_cell.length_a   1.000
_cell.length_b   1.000
_cell.length_c   1.000
_cell.angle_alpha   90.00
_cell.angle_beta   90.00
_cell.angle_gamma   90.00
#
_symmetry.space_group_name_H-M   'P 1'
#
loop_
_entity.id
_entity.type
_entity.pdbx_description
1 polymer ?
#
loop_
_entity_poly.entity_id
_entity_poly.type
_entity_poly.pdbx_seq_one_letter_code
_entity_poly.pdbx_strand_id
1 'polypeptide(L)'
;MFSEKYKYKPEQPIQLESMSESLKQRIWNLFYINEIKSGGIGSARLSQSINGTPLIEDLILDKLGLDATQKDNSERLKRQILTAFQWYQVYDFIEIHISLLNDEKRAARVDQYNALLEAEKAGYRIVKGEIVPITDKNEIESIEKTISSPYESVSVHMNKALELYSDREKPDYENS
;
A
#
# COMPACT_ATOMS: atom_id res chain seq x y z
N MET A 1 11.01 -15.02 11.32
CA MET A 1 12.25 -15.66 10.76
C MET A 1 13.19 -16.12 11.89
N PHE A 2 14.18 -17.00 11.62
CA PHE A 2 15.15 -17.45 12.63
C PHE A 2 15.89 -16.29 13.30
N SER A 3 16.36 -15.32 12.50
CA SER A 3 17.08 -14.14 13.00
C SER A 3 16.25 -13.22 13.92
N GLU A 4 14.95 -13.18 13.76
CA GLU A 4 14.05 -12.43 14.64
C GLU A 4 13.77 -13.21 15.91
N LYS A 5 13.50 -14.52 15.78
CA LYS A 5 13.25 -15.41 16.93
C LYS A 5 14.41 -15.39 17.92
N TYR A 6 15.63 -15.31 17.44
CA TYR A 6 16.85 -15.33 18.26
C TYR A 6 17.49 -13.96 18.45
N LYS A 7 16.76 -12.86 18.11
CA LYS A 7 17.19 -11.45 18.30
C LYS A 7 18.54 -11.11 17.62
N TYR A 8 18.88 -11.79 16.55
CA TYR A 8 20.06 -11.43 15.73
C TYR A 8 19.84 -10.15 14.90
N LYS A 9 18.58 -9.79 14.62
CA LYS A 9 18.22 -8.49 14.07
C LYS A 9 17.68 -7.60 15.19
N PRO A 10 18.11 -6.32 15.25
CA PRO A 10 17.52 -5.37 16.17
C PRO A 10 16.01 -5.22 15.86
N GLU A 11 15.24 -4.99 16.91
CA GLU A 11 13.82 -4.70 16.76
C GLU A 11 13.65 -3.40 15.98
N GLN A 12 12.96 -3.47 14.83
CA GLN A 12 12.73 -2.29 14.01
C GLN A 12 11.61 -1.44 14.63
N PRO A 13 11.81 -0.11 14.74
CA PRO A 13 10.74 0.80 15.15
C PRO A 13 9.63 0.83 14.08
N ILE A 14 8.45 1.29 14.50
CA ILE A 14 7.34 1.54 13.56
C ILE A 14 7.76 2.63 12.57
N GLN A 15 7.54 2.39 11.29
CA GLN A 15 7.88 3.29 10.20
C GLN A 15 6.71 4.26 9.95
N LEU A 16 6.76 5.47 10.53
CA LEU A 16 5.73 6.51 10.35
C LEU A 16 6.09 7.46 9.18
N GLU A 17 7.17 8.20 9.31
CA GLU A 17 7.62 9.16 8.28
C GLU A 17 8.85 8.63 7.52
N SER A 18 8.87 7.34 7.30
CA SER A 18 9.96 6.64 6.63
C SER A 18 9.49 5.34 6.03
N MET A 19 10.25 4.79 5.12
CA MET A 19 10.01 3.47 4.56
C MET A 19 11.35 2.79 4.30
N SER A 20 11.53 1.60 4.88
CA SER A 20 12.76 0.81 4.68
C SER A 20 12.89 0.32 3.24
N GLU A 21 14.12 0.13 2.78
CA GLU A 21 14.38 -0.46 1.47
C GLU A 21 13.79 -1.88 1.35
N SER A 22 13.78 -2.64 2.45
CA SER A 22 13.13 -3.95 2.51
C SER A 22 11.63 -3.84 2.19
N LEU A 23 10.93 -2.90 2.78
CA LEU A 23 9.50 -2.68 2.54
C LEU A 23 9.27 -2.24 1.09
N LYS A 24 10.03 -1.29 0.57
CA LYS A 24 9.95 -0.86 -0.85
C LYS A 24 10.15 -2.05 -1.80
N GLN A 25 11.16 -2.87 -1.56
CA GLN A 25 11.44 -4.04 -2.38
C GLN A 25 10.31 -5.08 -2.33
N ARG A 26 9.73 -5.31 -1.15
CA ARG A 26 8.62 -6.26 -0.99
C ARG A 26 7.33 -5.74 -1.63
N ILE A 27 7.05 -4.42 -1.55
CA ILE A 27 5.94 -3.77 -2.26
C ILE A 27 6.10 -3.97 -3.76
N TRP A 28 7.29 -3.70 -4.32
CA TRP A 28 7.58 -3.95 -5.72
C TRP A 28 7.38 -5.42 -6.10
N ASN A 29 7.90 -6.36 -5.31
CA ASN A 29 7.78 -7.78 -5.58
C ASN A 29 6.32 -8.24 -5.60
N LEU A 30 5.50 -7.75 -4.68
CA LEU A 30 4.07 -8.04 -4.62
C LEU A 30 3.38 -7.56 -5.90
N PHE A 31 3.62 -6.33 -6.32
CA PHE A 31 3.09 -5.78 -7.57
C PHE A 31 3.57 -6.60 -8.77
N TYR A 32 4.87 -6.82 -8.89
CA TYR A 32 5.47 -7.53 -10.03
C TYR A 32 4.92 -8.95 -10.20
N ILE A 33 4.82 -9.71 -9.12
CA ILE A 33 4.34 -11.10 -9.16
C ILE A 33 2.88 -11.15 -9.59
N ASN A 34 2.05 -10.24 -9.09
CA ASN A 34 0.62 -10.29 -9.32
C ASN A 34 0.18 -9.66 -10.64
N GLU A 35 0.82 -8.59 -11.07
CA GLU A 35 0.35 -7.83 -12.24
C GLU A 35 1.24 -8.04 -13.47
N ILE A 36 2.54 -8.17 -13.26
CA ILE A 36 3.48 -8.28 -14.38
C ILE A 36 3.77 -9.74 -14.72
N LYS A 37 4.12 -10.56 -13.74
CA LYS A 37 4.48 -11.96 -13.97
C LYS A 37 3.27 -12.85 -14.23
N SER A 38 2.18 -12.67 -13.51
CA SER A 38 0.97 -13.50 -13.63
C SER A 38 0.07 -13.12 -14.82
N GLY A 39 0.20 -11.91 -15.35
CA GLY A 39 -0.58 -11.42 -16.49
C GLY A 39 -0.14 -11.92 -17.87
N GLY A 40 0.84 -12.80 -17.98
CA GLY A 40 1.26 -13.34 -19.28
C GLY A 40 2.16 -14.56 -19.17
N ILE A 41 1.76 -15.62 -19.82
CA ILE A 41 2.61 -16.74 -20.19
C ILE A 41 3.83 -16.20 -20.94
N GLY A 42 4.99 -16.55 -20.46
CA GLY A 42 6.34 -16.24 -20.96
C GLY A 42 6.46 -15.59 -22.33
N SER A 43 7.31 -14.60 -22.40
CA SER A 43 7.88 -13.98 -23.62
C SER A 43 7.01 -13.12 -24.54
N ALA A 44 5.72 -12.92 -24.31
CA ALA A 44 4.89 -12.03 -25.15
C ALA A 44 4.70 -10.62 -24.58
N ARG A 45 5.30 -10.27 -23.44
CA ARG A 45 5.40 -8.89 -22.92
C ARG A 45 6.55 -8.10 -23.53
N LEU A 46 6.90 -8.40 -24.76
CA LEU A 46 7.66 -7.48 -25.57
C LEU A 46 6.77 -6.33 -25.96
N SER A 47 6.71 -5.34 -25.05
CA SER A 47 6.58 -3.91 -25.39
C SER A 47 5.50 -3.50 -26.38
N GLN A 48 4.29 -4.06 -26.34
CA GLN A 48 3.16 -3.38 -27.00
C GLN A 48 1.86 -3.78 -26.32
N SER A 49 1.05 -2.77 -25.97
CA SER A 49 -0.34 -2.98 -25.60
C SER A 49 -0.98 -3.92 -26.64
N ILE A 50 -1.40 -5.09 -26.21
CA ILE A 50 -2.14 -6.00 -27.09
C ILE A 50 -3.46 -5.27 -27.40
N ASN A 51 -3.66 -4.92 -28.66
CA ASN A 51 -4.82 -4.17 -29.16
C ASN A 51 -4.98 -2.73 -28.65
N GLY A 52 -3.91 -2.01 -28.33
CA GLY A 52 -3.99 -0.61 -27.92
C GLY A 52 -4.43 -0.40 -26.45
N THR A 53 -4.59 -1.45 -25.66
CA THR A 53 -4.92 -1.32 -24.24
C THR A 53 -3.65 -1.01 -23.45
N PRO A 54 -3.57 0.09 -22.68
CA PRO A 54 -2.41 0.40 -21.88
C PRO A 54 -2.15 -0.65 -20.80
N LEU A 55 -0.88 -0.89 -20.52
CA LEU A 55 -0.46 -1.78 -19.44
C LEU A 55 -0.71 -1.10 -18.08
N ILE A 56 -0.84 -1.88 -17.02
CA ILE A 56 -1.10 -1.33 -15.68
C ILE A 56 0.02 -0.38 -15.23
N GLU A 57 1.27 -0.70 -15.55
CA GLU A 57 2.42 0.16 -15.27
C GLU A 57 2.37 1.50 -16.01
N ASP A 58 1.82 1.53 -17.23
CA ASP A 58 1.64 2.77 -18.00
C ASP A 58 0.60 3.67 -17.32
N LEU A 59 -0.52 3.10 -16.92
CA LEU A 59 -1.59 3.80 -16.20
C LEU A 59 -1.12 4.34 -14.85
N ILE A 60 -0.28 3.59 -14.14
CA ILE A 60 0.28 4.03 -12.86
C ILE A 60 1.25 5.19 -13.07
N LEU A 61 2.16 5.09 -14.03
CA LEU A 61 3.10 6.17 -14.35
C LEU A 61 2.36 7.45 -14.74
N ASP A 62 1.34 7.34 -15.59
CA ASP A 62 0.51 8.48 -16.01
C ASP A 62 -0.18 9.14 -14.80
N LYS A 63 -0.82 8.36 -13.93
CA LYS A 63 -1.46 8.87 -12.70
C LYS A 63 -0.48 9.51 -11.71
N LEU A 64 0.76 9.06 -11.68
CA LEU A 64 1.85 9.67 -10.92
C LEU A 64 2.46 10.91 -11.59
N GLY A 65 1.97 11.32 -12.75
CA GLY A 65 2.51 12.45 -13.52
C GLY A 65 3.88 12.17 -14.14
N LEU A 66 4.22 10.90 -14.36
CA LEU A 66 5.47 10.47 -14.95
C LEU A 66 5.29 10.10 -16.43
N ASP A 67 6.37 10.22 -17.22
CA ASP A 67 6.33 9.84 -18.64
C ASP A 67 6.04 8.34 -18.81
N ALA A 68 4.89 8.01 -19.37
CA ALA A 68 4.43 6.64 -19.62
C ALA A 68 4.64 6.19 -21.08
N THR A 69 5.33 6.99 -21.92
CA THR A 69 5.48 6.72 -23.35
C THR A 69 6.68 5.83 -23.68
N GLN A 70 7.45 5.43 -22.71
CA GLN A 70 8.69 4.66 -22.88
C GLN A 70 8.40 3.15 -22.96
N LYS A 71 9.33 2.40 -23.57
CA LYS A 71 9.18 0.95 -23.77
C LYS A 71 9.36 0.14 -22.50
N ASP A 72 10.18 0.62 -21.54
CA ASP A 72 10.59 -0.12 -20.35
C ASP A 72 9.92 0.44 -19.08
N ASN A 73 8.62 0.72 -19.16
CA ASN A 73 7.86 1.34 -18.08
C ASN A 73 7.87 0.51 -16.78
N SER A 74 7.89 -0.80 -16.88
CA SER A 74 8.02 -1.69 -15.72
C SER A 74 9.35 -1.47 -14.96
N GLU A 75 10.49 -1.44 -15.65
CA GLU A 75 11.80 -1.20 -15.03
C GLU A 75 11.94 0.25 -14.53
N ARG A 76 11.31 1.19 -15.22
CA ARG A 76 11.25 2.58 -14.76
C ARG A 76 10.45 2.72 -13.47
N LEU A 77 9.26 2.14 -13.41
CA LEU A 77 8.42 2.14 -12.21
C LEU A 77 9.16 1.48 -11.03
N LYS A 78 9.82 0.35 -11.27
CA LYS A 78 10.68 -0.30 -10.27
C LYS A 78 11.74 0.63 -9.71
N ARG A 79 12.49 1.29 -10.61
CA ARG A 79 13.54 2.22 -10.21
C ARG A 79 12.97 3.39 -9.43
N GLN A 80 11.82 3.93 -9.83
CA GLN A 80 11.15 4.99 -9.08
C GLN A 80 10.82 4.54 -7.65
N ILE A 81 10.17 3.41 -7.49
CA ILE A 81 9.79 2.88 -6.17
C ILE A 81 11.02 2.62 -5.28
N LEU A 82 12.06 2.00 -5.84
CA LEU A 82 13.20 1.55 -5.06
C LEU A 82 14.17 2.68 -4.70
N THR A 83 14.36 3.67 -5.60
CA THR A 83 15.45 4.63 -5.46
C THR A 83 15.05 6.10 -5.47
N ALA A 84 13.97 6.48 -6.13
CA ALA A 84 13.61 7.88 -6.33
C ALA A 84 12.46 8.34 -5.42
N PHE A 85 11.46 7.49 -5.21
CA PHE A 85 10.28 7.87 -4.43
C PHE A 85 10.61 8.05 -2.96
N GLN A 86 10.09 9.15 -2.41
CA GLN A 86 9.96 9.33 -0.97
C GLN A 86 8.95 8.32 -0.42
N TRP A 87 8.97 8.09 0.89
CA TRP A 87 8.10 7.11 1.55
C TRP A 87 6.61 7.31 1.24
N TYR A 88 6.13 8.56 1.23
CA TYR A 88 4.71 8.88 0.94
C TYR A 88 4.35 8.59 -0.53
N GLN A 89 5.25 8.82 -1.48
CA GLN A 89 5.02 8.51 -2.90
C GLN A 89 4.88 7.02 -3.17
N VAL A 90 5.47 6.17 -2.33
CA VAL A 90 5.26 4.72 -2.42
C VAL A 90 3.85 4.35 -1.94
N TYR A 91 3.29 5.08 -0.98
CA TYR A 91 1.89 4.91 -0.60
C TYR A 91 0.94 5.42 -1.69
N ASP A 92 1.24 6.56 -2.34
CA ASP A 92 0.49 7.02 -3.52
C ASP A 92 0.46 5.94 -4.62
N PHE A 93 1.60 5.29 -4.87
CA PHE A 93 1.68 4.16 -5.79
C PHE A 93 0.74 3.01 -5.38
N ILE A 94 0.68 2.65 -4.10
CA ILE A 94 -0.21 1.58 -3.62
C ILE A 94 -1.68 1.96 -3.86
N GLU A 95 -2.10 3.16 -3.49
CA GLU A 95 -3.48 3.64 -3.69
C GLU A 95 -3.87 3.66 -5.16
N ILE A 96 -3.00 4.18 -6.03
CA ILE A 96 -3.22 4.18 -7.47
C ILE A 96 -3.37 2.74 -7.98
N HIS A 97 -2.46 1.84 -7.59
CA HIS A 97 -2.52 0.45 -8.02
C HIS A 97 -3.85 -0.21 -7.65
N ILE A 98 -4.27 -0.15 -6.39
CA ILE A 98 -5.54 -0.77 -5.96
C ILE A 98 -6.75 -0.10 -6.61
N SER A 99 -6.71 1.20 -6.92
CA SER A 99 -7.80 1.91 -7.61
C SER A 99 -8.02 1.42 -9.05
N LEU A 100 -7.01 0.91 -9.70
CA LEU A 100 -7.06 0.40 -11.07
C LEU A 100 -7.57 -1.05 -11.16
N LEU A 101 -7.68 -1.74 -10.04
CA LEU A 101 -8.13 -3.14 -10.01
C LEU A 101 -9.66 -3.24 -9.95
N ASN A 102 -10.22 -4.31 -10.51
CA ASN A 102 -11.62 -4.67 -10.28
C ASN A 102 -11.83 -5.11 -8.82
N ASP A 103 -13.07 -5.17 -8.37
CA ASP A 103 -13.41 -5.36 -6.95
C ASP A 103 -12.84 -6.67 -6.37
N GLU A 104 -12.89 -7.78 -7.12
CA GLU A 104 -12.38 -9.08 -6.69
C GLU A 104 -10.86 -9.03 -6.45
N LYS A 105 -10.10 -8.53 -7.43
CA LYS A 105 -8.65 -8.38 -7.33
C LYS A 105 -8.26 -7.35 -6.28
N ARG A 106 -9.04 -6.26 -6.17
CA ARG A 106 -8.80 -5.19 -5.21
C ARG A 106 -8.82 -5.71 -3.78
N ALA A 107 -9.86 -6.46 -3.39
CA ALA A 107 -9.97 -7.03 -2.05
C ALA A 107 -8.75 -7.90 -1.69
N ALA A 108 -8.42 -8.85 -2.56
CA ALA A 108 -7.25 -9.72 -2.36
C ALA A 108 -5.93 -8.93 -2.27
N ARG A 109 -5.80 -7.84 -3.03
CA ARG A 109 -4.58 -7.03 -3.05
C ARG A 109 -4.45 -6.17 -1.80
N VAL A 110 -5.56 -5.61 -1.31
CA VAL A 110 -5.62 -4.88 -0.04
C VAL A 110 -5.14 -5.78 1.11
N ASP A 111 -5.65 -7.02 1.19
CA ASP A 111 -5.23 -7.98 2.22
C ASP A 111 -3.73 -8.29 2.14
N GLN A 112 -3.21 -8.51 0.93
CA GLN A 112 -1.79 -8.78 0.73
C GLN A 112 -0.89 -7.59 1.11
N TYR A 113 -1.29 -6.36 0.74
CA TYR A 113 -0.56 -5.16 1.15
C TYR A 113 -0.63 -4.95 2.66
N ASN A 114 -1.79 -5.09 3.28
CA ASN A 114 -1.93 -4.94 4.73
C ASN A 114 -1.09 -5.96 5.51
N ALA A 115 -1.09 -7.21 5.09
CA ALA A 115 -0.23 -8.24 5.68
C ALA A 115 1.27 -7.90 5.53
N LEU A 116 1.66 -7.33 4.39
CA LEU A 116 3.03 -6.89 4.15
C LEU A 116 3.40 -5.69 5.03
N LEU A 117 2.55 -4.66 5.08
CA LEU A 117 2.75 -3.46 5.89
C LEU A 117 2.86 -3.79 7.38
N GLU A 118 2.04 -4.74 7.86
CA GLU A 118 2.12 -5.24 9.22
C GLU A 118 3.44 -5.98 9.49
N ALA A 119 3.81 -6.92 8.63
CA ALA A 119 5.03 -7.69 8.77
C ALA A 119 6.31 -6.83 8.78
N GLU A 120 6.30 -5.69 8.10
CA GLU A 120 7.40 -4.71 8.06
C GLU A 120 7.26 -3.59 9.09
N LYS A 121 6.27 -3.67 9.99
CA LYS A 121 6.00 -2.63 11.01
C LYS A 121 5.80 -1.24 10.42
N ALA A 122 5.14 -1.15 9.27
CA ALA A 122 4.71 0.13 8.72
C ALA A 122 3.59 0.74 9.58
N GLY A 123 3.63 2.05 9.81
CA GLY A 123 2.63 2.78 10.57
C GLY A 123 1.36 3.13 9.80
N TYR A 124 1.08 2.45 8.69
CA TYR A 124 -0.05 2.72 7.81
C TYR A 124 -0.75 1.43 7.39
N ARG A 125 -2.07 1.53 7.15
CA ARG A 125 -2.88 0.43 6.62
C ARG A 125 -3.82 0.94 5.54
N ILE A 126 -4.27 0.04 4.68
CA ILE A 126 -5.28 0.33 3.67
C ILE A 126 -6.65 0.02 4.25
N VAL A 127 -7.50 1.03 4.32
CA VAL A 127 -8.88 0.94 4.81
C VAL A 127 -9.79 1.54 3.75
N LYS A 128 -10.74 0.77 3.23
CA LYS A 128 -11.66 1.20 2.16
C LYS A 128 -10.99 1.75 0.89
N GLY A 129 -9.75 1.33 0.62
CA GLY A 129 -8.97 1.77 -0.54
C GLY A 129 -8.09 2.99 -0.31
N GLU A 130 -8.07 3.55 0.88
CA GLU A 130 -7.25 4.70 1.27
C GLU A 130 -6.18 4.29 2.28
N ILE A 131 -5.03 4.96 2.24
CA ILE A 131 -3.93 4.76 3.21
C ILE A 131 -4.22 5.61 4.44
N VAL A 132 -4.34 4.96 5.59
CA VAL A 132 -4.58 5.63 6.88
C VAL A 132 -3.43 5.36 7.86
N PRO A 133 -2.99 6.36 8.63
CA PRO A 133 -1.98 6.16 9.66
C PRO A 133 -2.55 5.34 10.82
N ILE A 134 -1.73 4.46 11.39
CA ILE A 134 -2.03 3.69 12.60
C ILE A 134 -1.04 4.12 13.67
N THR A 135 -1.50 4.89 14.62
CA THR A 135 -0.64 5.56 15.61
C THR A 135 -0.58 4.86 16.95
N ASP A 136 -1.53 3.94 17.26
CA ASP A 136 -1.55 3.22 18.52
C ASP A 136 -1.62 1.70 18.31
N LYS A 137 -0.84 0.96 19.11
CA LYS A 137 -0.83 -0.51 19.12
C LYS A 137 -2.21 -1.10 19.45
N ASN A 138 -2.99 -0.41 20.29
CA ASN A 138 -4.35 -0.79 20.64
C ASN A 138 -5.33 -0.52 19.49
N GLU A 139 -5.09 0.52 18.67
CA GLU A 139 -5.85 0.78 17.44
C GLU A 139 -5.54 -0.29 16.38
N ILE A 140 -4.29 -0.69 16.25
CA ILE A 140 -3.87 -1.79 15.35
C ILE A 140 -4.63 -3.08 15.74
N GLU A 141 -4.61 -3.47 17.00
CA GLU A 141 -5.32 -4.67 17.48
C GLU A 141 -6.85 -4.55 17.34
N SER A 142 -7.39 -3.34 17.52
CA SER A 142 -8.81 -3.07 17.36
C SER A 142 -9.25 -3.12 15.90
N ILE A 143 -8.45 -2.57 14.99
CA ILE A 143 -8.68 -2.61 13.54
C ILE A 143 -8.51 -4.04 13.01
N GLU A 144 -7.51 -4.78 13.48
CA GLU A 144 -7.28 -6.18 13.11
C GLU A 144 -8.42 -7.09 13.54
N LYS A 145 -8.93 -6.93 14.76
CA LYS A 145 -10.14 -7.64 15.24
C LYS A 145 -11.37 -7.28 14.42
N THR A 146 -11.42 -6.06 13.93
CA THR A 146 -12.53 -5.52 13.16
C THR A 146 -12.51 -6.01 11.72
N ILE A 147 -11.33 -6.09 11.09
CA ILE A 147 -11.15 -6.63 9.73
C ILE A 147 -11.39 -8.14 9.69
N SER A 148 -11.06 -8.86 10.77
CA SER A 148 -11.24 -10.31 10.88
C SER A 148 -12.67 -10.73 11.25
N SER A 149 -13.57 -9.82 11.56
CA SER A 149 -14.95 -10.10 11.95
C SER A 149 -15.89 -10.06 10.74
N PRO A 150 -16.65 -11.12 10.47
CA PRO A 150 -17.60 -11.16 9.32
C PRO A 150 -18.89 -10.36 9.55
N TYR A 151 -18.95 -9.48 10.55
CA TYR A 151 -20.19 -8.78 10.92
C TYR A 151 -20.23 -7.30 10.52
N GLU A 152 -21.34 -6.90 9.95
CA GLU A 152 -21.73 -5.59 9.43
C GLU A 152 -21.71 -4.42 10.44
N SER A 153 -21.55 -4.70 11.74
CA SER A 153 -21.48 -3.69 12.83
C SER A 153 -20.17 -2.90 12.85
N VAL A 154 -19.20 -3.34 12.09
CA VAL A 154 -17.83 -2.83 12.05
C VAL A 154 -17.73 -1.46 11.36
N SER A 155 -18.55 -1.21 10.33
CA SER A 155 -18.54 0.08 9.62
C SER A 155 -18.98 1.26 10.52
N VAL A 156 -19.81 1.01 11.53
CA VAL A 156 -20.30 2.04 12.46
C VAL A 156 -19.23 2.46 13.47
N HIS A 157 -18.42 1.51 13.95
CA HIS A 157 -17.34 1.82 14.90
C HIS A 157 -16.13 2.48 14.25
N MET A 158 -15.83 2.14 13.00
CA MET A 158 -14.74 2.75 12.25
C MET A 158 -15.08 4.20 11.84
N ASN A 159 -16.32 4.45 11.41
CA ASN A 159 -16.76 5.83 11.14
C ASN A 159 -16.72 6.69 12.40
N LYS A 160 -17.04 6.12 13.57
CA LYS A 160 -16.98 6.83 14.85
C LYS A 160 -15.55 7.10 15.34
N ALA A 161 -14.62 6.18 15.05
CA ALA A 161 -13.19 6.39 15.34
C ALA A 161 -12.58 7.46 14.43
N LEU A 162 -12.95 7.50 13.15
CA LEU A 162 -12.53 8.54 12.20
C LEU A 162 -13.16 9.91 12.53
N GLU A 163 -14.42 9.98 13.00
CA GLU A 163 -15.04 11.22 13.50
C GLU A 163 -14.32 11.76 14.75
N LEU A 164 -14.01 10.90 15.70
CA LEU A 164 -13.27 11.28 16.92
C LEU A 164 -11.84 11.73 16.64
N TYR A 165 -11.26 11.31 15.52
CA TYR A 165 -9.93 11.74 15.08
C TYR A 165 -9.96 13.10 14.39
N SER A 166 -10.99 13.37 13.58
CA SER A 166 -11.18 14.68 12.95
C SER A 166 -11.53 15.79 13.94
N ASP A 167 -12.18 15.46 15.05
CA ASP A 167 -12.49 16.41 16.12
C ASP A 167 -11.27 16.82 16.96
N ARG A 168 -10.20 16.03 16.97
CA ARG A 168 -8.96 16.38 17.69
C ARG A 168 -8.08 17.41 16.95
N GLU A 169 -8.31 17.66 15.68
CA GLU A 169 -7.60 18.71 14.93
C GLU A 169 -8.18 20.13 15.09
N LYS A 170 -9.23 20.29 15.90
CA LYS A 170 -9.73 21.63 16.31
C LYS A 170 -9.73 21.77 17.83
N PRO A 171 -8.58 22.10 18.46
CA PRO A 171 -8.61 22.54 19.83
C PRO A 171 -9.32 23.89 19.88
N ASP A 172 -10.45 23.90 20.57
CA ASP A 172 -11.24 25.11 20.87
C ASP A 172 -10.43 26.05 21.78
N TYR A 173 -9.79 27.05 21.18
CA TYR A 173 -9.12 28.14 21.90
C TYR A 173 -10.06 29.35 22.08
N GLU A 174 -11.27 29.14 22.57
CA GLU A 174 -12.09 30.25 23.05
C GLU A 174 -12.64 29.87 24.42
N ASN A 175 -11.90 30.29 25.47
CA ASN A 175 -12.40 30.88 26.71
C ASN A 175 -11.28 30.95 27.76
N SER A 176 -10.64 32.11 27.81
CA SER A 176 -10.16 32.73 29.07
C SER A 176 -10.04 34.23 28.87
#